data_3958126d58de0410a2e7cd0a6b2e8617
#
_entry.id   3958126d58de0410a2e7cd0a6b2e8617
#
_cell.length_a   1.000
_cell.length_b   1.000
_cell.length_c   1.000
_cell.angle_alpha   90.00
_cell.angle_beta   90.00
_cell.angle_gamma   90.00
#
_symmetry.space_group_name_H-M   'P 1'
#
loop_
_entity.id
_entity.type
_entity.pdbx_description
1 polymer ?
#
loop_
_entity_poly.entity_id
_entity_poly.type
_entity_poly.pdbx_seq_one_letter_code
_entity_poly.pdbx_strand_id
1 'polypeptide(L)'
;SIRKLTTPLQQEIWKKELEYMKEAPISKVWIDKLLLYASMMKYETVMPYKEEVKSLYARMPETEKQTDAGQEITAYIYPPSVAGIGDMMVDGELYDVNDSLRHISEFAGRFILLDFWSSGCGP
;
A
#
# COMPACT_ATOMS: atom_id res chain seq x y z
N SER A 1 18.45 24.83 2.22
CA SER A 1 18.39 23.90 3.34
C SER A 1 18.98 22.56 2.94
N ILE A 2 19.56 21.83 3.86
CA ILE A 2 20.15 20.49 3.64
C ILE A 2 19.14 19.57 2.93
N ARG A 3 17.86 19.64 3.25
CA ARG A 3 16.78 18.91 2.57
C ARG A 3 16.71 19.17 1.05
N LYS A 4 16.96 20.39 0.60
CA LYS A 4 16.93 20.74 -0.83
C LYS A 4 18.12 20.16 -1.61
N LEU A 5 19.23 19.89 -0.94
CA LEU A 5 20.45 19.31 -1.54
C LEU A 5 20.44 17.78 -1.52
N THR A 6 19.84 17.16 -0.51
CA THR A 6 19.81 15.70 -0.36
C THR A 6 18.75 15.01 -1.20
N THR A 7 17.61 15.65 -1.47
CA THR A 7 16.51 15.07 -2.24
C THR A 7 16.90 14.62 -3.65
N PRO A 8 17.61 15.42 -4.48
CA PRO A 8 18.03 14.99 -5.82
C PRO A 8 18.99 13.81 -5.78
N LEU A 9 19.95 13.81 -4.86
CA LEU A 9 20.91 12.70 -4.70
C LEU A 9 20.21 11.43 -4.24
N GLN A 10 19.26 11.53 -3.33
CA GLN A 10 18.48 10.41 -2.86
C GLN A 10 17.64 9.80 -3.98
N GLN A 11 16.99 10.62 -4.79
CA GLN A 11 16.21 10.16 -5.95
C GLN A 11 17.11 9.50 -7.00
N GLU A 12 18.30 10.00 -7.22
CA GLU A 12 19.26 9.37 -8.15
C GLU A 12 19.72 8.00 -7.66
N ILE A 13 19.96 7.84 -6.36
CA ILE A 13 20.28 6.55 -5.74
C ILE A 13 19.12 5.57 -5.95
N TRP A 14 17.90 5.97 -5.66
CA TRP A 14 16.71 5.13 -5.86
C TRP A 14 16.53 4.72 -7.31
N LYS A 15 16.75 5.64 -8.25
CA LYS A 15 16.69 5.33 -9.67
C LYS A 15 17.68 4.23 -10.06
N LYS A 16 18.93 4.36 -9.63
CA LYS A 16 19.97 3.35 -9.89
C LYS A 16 19.65 2.00 -9.24
N GLU A 17 19.13 2.02 -8.02
CA GLU A 17 18.73 0.81 -7.32
C GLU A 17 17.56 0.10 -8.02
N LEU A 18 16.53 0.84 -8.45
CA LEU A 18 15.42 0.32 -9.23
C LEU A 18 15.88 -0.27 -10.58
N GLU A 19 16.83 0.39 -11.25
CA GLU A 19 17.44 -0.14 -12.48
C GLU A 19 18.19 -1.45 -12.23
N TYR A 20 18.99 -1.52 -11.16
CA TYR A 20 19.67 -2.75 -10.78
C TYR A 20 18.68 -3.89 -10.48
N MET A 21 17.57 -3.59 -9.80
CA MET A 21 16.54 -4.56 -9.47
C MET A 21 15.85 -5.18 -10.70
N LYS A 22 15.92 -4.55 -11.87
CA LYS A 22 15.35 -5.11 -13.13
C LYS A 22 16.03 -6.41 -13.54
N GLU A 23 17.33 -6.52 -13.31
CA GLU A 23 18.13 -7.69 -13.70
C GLU A 23 18.46 -8.59 -12.50
N ALA A 24 18.34 -8.08 -11.29
CA ALA A 24 18.67 -8.83 -10.08
C ALA A 24 17.72 -10.02 -9.85
N PRO A 25 18.21 -11.13 -9.29
CA PRO A 25 17.36 -12.25 -8.92
C PRO A 25 16.37 -11.86 -7.83
N ILE A 26 15.14 -12.36 -7.94
CA ILE A 26 14.10 -12.13 -6.93
C ILE A 26 14.45 -12.95 -5.68
N SER A 27 14.71 -12.25 -4.60
CA SER A 27 15.09 -12.78 -3.30
C SER A 27 14.30 -12.07 -2.20
N LYS A 28 14.43 -12.53 -0.97
CA LYS A 28 13.82 -11.82 0.18
C LYS A 28 14.24 -10.33 0.22
N VAL A 29 15.53 -10.05 0.02
CA VAL A 29 16.04 -8.67 -0.01
C VAL A 29 15.39 -7.87 -1.14
N TRP A 30 15.22 -8.47 -2.32
CA TRP A 30 14.56 -7.85 -3.46
C TRP A 30 13.09 -7.52 -3.14
N ILE A 31 12.37 -8.45 -2.51
CA ILE A 31 10.97 -8.25 -2.05
C ILE A 31 10.88 -7.13 -1.01
N ASP A 32 11.75 -7.15 0.01
CA ASP A 32 11.78 -6.13 1.05
C ASP A 32 12.04 -4.72 0.46
N LYS A 33 12.92 -4.63 -0.55
CA LYS A 33 13.18 -3.38 -1.28
C LYS A 33 11.98 -2.93 -2.10
N LEU A 34 11.33 -3.82 -2.81
CA LEU A 34 10.13 -3.48 -3.57
C LEU A 34 9.00 -3.01 -2.65
N LEU A 35 8.82 -3.64 -1.49
CA LEU A 35 7.87 -3.21 -0.46
C LEU A 35 8.15 -1.77 0.01
N LEU A 36 9.42 -1.47 0.28
CA LEU A 36 9.83 -0.11 0.65
C LEU A 36 9.44 0.91 -0.42
N TYR A 37 9.80 0.66 -1.69
CA TYR A 37 9.49 1.57 -2.79
C TYR A 37 7.98 1.68 -3.05
N ALA A 38 7.24 0.57 -2.98
CA ALA A 38 5.79 0.58 -3.11
C ALA A 38 5.12 1.43 -2.02
N SER A 39 5.56 1.31 -0.77
CA SER A 39 5.03 2.10 0.35
C SER A 39 5.24 3.62 0.18
N MET A 40 6.29 4.00 -0.56
CA MET A 40 6.61 5.41 -0.83
C MET A 40 5.79 6.00 -1.98
N MET A 41 5.12 5.18 -2.79
CA MET A 41 4.36 5.64 -3.97
C MET A 41 3.21 6.58 -3.64
N LYS A 42 2.65 6.51 -2.44
CA LYS A 42 1.61 7.43 -1.96
C LYS A 42 2.10 8.87 -1.81
N TYR A 43 3.42 9.08 -1.75
CA TYR A 43 4.05 10.38 -1.64
C TYR A 43 4.69 10.77 -2.97
N GLU A 44 3.92 11.33 -3.91
CA GLU A 44 4.38 11.64 -5.28
C GLU A 44 5.62 12.53 -5.34
N THR A 45 5.74 13.47 -4.42
CA THR A 45 6.91 14.36 -4.34
C THR A 45 8.17 13.66 -3.85
N VAL A 46 8.03 12.49 -3.24
CA VAL A 46 9.13 11.71 -2.67
C VAL A 46 9.57 10.61 -3.64
N MET A 47 8.61 9.88 -4.24
CA MET A 47 8.88 8.76 -5.14
C MET A 47 8.36 9.04 -6.56
N PRO A 48 9.20 9.60 -7.44
CA PRO A 48 8.78 9.90 -8.82
C PRO A 48 8.82 8.69 -9.77
N TYR A 49 9.32 7.54 -9.34
CA TYR A 49 9.56 6.36 -10.18
C TYR A 49 8.46 5.30 -10.07
N LYS A 50 7.20 5.71 -10.12
CA LYS A 50 6.03 4.82 -9.98
C LYS A 50 5.98 3.73 -11.06
N GLU A 51 6.29 4.07 -12.30
CA GLU A 51 6.25 3.12 -13.42
C GLU A 51 7.36 2.06 -13.30
N GLU A 52 8.52 2.44 -12.80
CA GLU A 52 9.61 1.50 -12.51
C GLU A 52 9.21 0.52 -11.40
N VAL A 53 8.58 1.01 -10.34
CA VAL A 53 8.08 0.15 -9.25
C VAL A 53 7.02 -0.83 -9.76
N LYS A 54 6.06 -0.36 -10.57
CA LYS A 54 5.05 -1.23 -11.21
C LYS A 54 5.69 -2.27 -12.14
N SER A 55 6.71 -1.89 -12.90
CA SER A 55 7.45 -2.81 -13.76
C SER A 55 8.14 -3.92 -12.97
N LEU A 56 8.73 -3.59 -11.82
CA LEU A 56 9.32 -4.58 -10.92
C LEU A 56 8.26 -5.50 -10.32
N TYR A 57 7.12 -4.97 -9.90
CA TYR A 57 6.01 -5.78 -9.42
C TYR A 57 5.51 -6.78 -10.48
N ALA A 58 5.51 -6.40 -11.76
CA ALA A 58 5.13 -7.30 -12.85
C ALA A 58 6.09 -8.50 -12.99
N ARG A 59 7.34 -8.38 -12.55
CA ARG A 59 8.31 -9.49 -12.50
C ARG A 59 8.07 -10.46 -11.35
N MET A 60 7.34 -10.04 -10.31
CA MET A 60 7.09 -10.88 -9.14
C MET A 60 6.29 -12.13 -9.52
N PRO A 61 6.74 -13.33 -9.12
CA PRO A 61 5.96 -14.55 -9.31
C PRO A 61 4.63 -14.47 -8.56
N GLU A 62 3.59 -15.11 -9.10
CA GLU A 62 2.28 -15.14 -8.45
C GLU A 62 2.33 -15.75 -7.05
N THR A 63 3.21 -16.73 -6.82
CA THR A 63 3.44 -17.32 -5.49
C THR A 63 3.93 -16.29 -4.49
N GLU A 64 4.81 -15.39 -4.90
CA GLU A 64 5.30 -14.30 -4.04
C GLU A 64 4.25 -13.23 -3.80
N LYS A 65 3.39 -12.94 -4.78
CA LYS A 65 2.27 -12.00 -4.64
C LYS A 65 1.23 -12.46 -3.63
N GLN A 66 1.12 -13.77 -3.37
CA GLN A 66 0.20 -14.35 -2.39
C GLN A 66 0.74 -14.34 -0.95
N THR A 67 2.02 -14.04 -0.75
CA THR A 67 2.60 -13.86 0.59
C THR A 67 2.09 -12.56 1.23
N ASP A 68 2.22 -12.44 2.55
CA ASP A 68 1.83 -11.22 3.28
C ASP A 68 2.53 -9.97 2.69
N ALA A 69 3.84 -10.06 2.44
CA ALA A 69 4.60 -8.98 1.81
C ALA A 69 4.11 -8.68 0.39
N GLY A 70 3.80 -9.72 -0.41
CA GLY A 70 3.26 -9.57 -1.76
C GLY A 70 1.89 -8.90 -1.79
N GLN A 71 1.01 -9.26 -0.87
CA GLN A 71 -0.30 -8.61 -0.72
C GLN A 71 -0.18 -7.15 -0.29
N GLU A 72 0.75 -6.85 0.61
CA GLU A 72 1.02 -5.48 1.04
C GLU A 72 1.57 -4.63 -0.12
N ILE A 73 2.52 -5.15 -0.89
CA ILE A 73 3.02 -4.49 -2.11
C ILE A 73 1.87 -4.23 -3.08
N THR A 74 1.01 -5.23 -3.32
CA THR A 74 -0.16 -5.09 -4.20
C THR A 74 -1.08 -3.97 -3.74
N ALA A 75 -1.36 -3.89 -2.45
CA ALA A 75 -2.22 -2.86 -1.88
C ALA A 75 -1.63 -1.44 -2.01
N TYR A 76 -0.31 -1.29 -1.97
CA TYR A 76 0.34 0.00 -2.22
C TYR A 76 0.32 0.41 -3.70
N ILE A 77 0.55 -0.54 -4.61
CA ILE A 77 0.64 -0.27 -6.05
C ILE A 77 -0.76 -0.11 -6.66
N TYR A 78 -1.69 -0.95 -6.23
CA TYR A 78 -3.08 -0.99 -6.68
C TYR A 78 -4.03 -0.91 -5.48
N PRO A 79 -4.10 0.27 -4.83
CA PRO A 79 -4.97 0.43 -3.68
C PRO A 79 -6.42 0.13 -4.07
N PRO A 80 -7.20 -0.50 -3.18
CA PRO A 80 -8.62 -0.71 -3.43
C PRO A 80 -9.32 0.64 -3.65
N SER A 81 -10.31 0.65 -4.52
CA SER A 81 -11.11 1.85 -4.73
C SER A 81 -11.83 2.21 -3.43
N VAL A 82 -11.70 3.47 -3.03
CA VAL A 82 -12.45 4.00 -1.89
C VAL A 82 -13.79 4.50 -2.40
N ALA A 83 -14.87 4.09 -1.73
CA ALA A 83 -16.20 4.60 -2.05
C ALA A 83 -16.25 6.12 -1.88
N GLY A 84 -16.69 6.82 -2.90
CA GLY A 84 -16.91 8.26 -2.89
C GLY A 84 -18.32 8.64 -2.50
N ILE A 85 -18.60 9.93 -2.47
CA ILE A 85 -19.94 10.46 -2.23
C ILE A 85 -20.87 10.02 -3.36
N GLY A 86 -21.98 9.36 -3.02
CA GLY A 86 -22.96 8.83 -3.97
C GLY A 86 -22.72 7.39 -4.42
N ASP A 87 -21.61 6.81 -4.06
CA ASP A 87 -21.35 5.40 -4.34
C ASP A 87 -22.11 4.48 -3.39
N MET A 88 -22.28 3.23 -3.81
CA MET A 88 -22.80 2.20 -2.93
C MET A 88 -21.83 1.94 -1.76
N MET A 89 -22.40 1.72 -0.58
CA MET A 89 -21.63 1.34 0.61
C MET A 89 -20.85 0.06 0.34
N VAL A 90 -19.56 0.06 0.66
CA VAL A 90 -18.74 -1.14 0.64
C VAL A 90 -19.00 -1.93 1.91
N ASP A 91 -19.43 -3.18 1.78
CA ASP A 91 -19.60 -4.06 2.93
C ASP A 91 -18.25 -4.50 3.48
N GLY A 92 -18.16 -4.67 4.79
CA GLY A 92 -16.96 -5.11 5.48
C GLY A 92 -17.32 -6.08 6.60
N GLU A 93 -16.48 -7.08 6.74
CA GLU A 93 -16.56 -8.04 7.87
C GLU A 93 -15.88 -7.44 9.10
N LEU A 94 -16.58 -7.43 10.21
CA LEU A 94 -16.11 -6.94 11.50
C LEU A 94 -16.46 -7.96 12.59
N TYR A 95 -15.67 -8.01 13.64
CA TYR A 95 -15.99 -8.81 14.83
C TYR A 95 -16.48 -7.89 15.94
N ASP A 96 -17.60 -8.24 16.56
CA ASP A 96 -18.11 -7.52 17.72
C ASP A 96 -17.37 -7.93 19.01
N VAL A 97 -17.74 -7.32 20.12
CA VAL A 97 -17.11 -7.58 21.42
C VAL A 97 -17.29 -9.02 21.95
N ASN A 98 -18.12 -9.83 21.29
CA ASN A 98 -18.33 -11.24 21.59
C ASN A 98 -17.67 -12.16 20.57
N ASP A 99 -16.72 -11.65 19.75
CA ASP A 99 -16.08 -12.36 18.64
C ASP A 99 -17.06 -12.89 17.58
N SER A 100 -18.25 -12.29 17.47
CA SER A 100 -19.22 -12.66 16.46
C SER A 100 -19.00 -11.87 15.19
N LEU A 101 -18.96 -12.57 14.04
CA LEU A 101 -18.84 -11.94 12.73
C LEU A 101 -20.07 -11.08 12.45
N ARG A 102 -19.84 -9.83 12.07
CA ARG A 102 -20.86 -8.85 11.74
C ARG A 102 -20.52 -8.19 10.40
N HIS A 103 -21.52 -7.68 9.74
CA HIS A 103 -21.41 -6.97 8.47
C HIS A 103 -21.94 -5.53 8.59
N ILE A 104 -21.29 -4.57 7.94
CA ILE A 104 -21.78 -3.19 7.90
C ILE A 104 -23.15 -3.15 7.19
N SER A 105 -23.36 -4.04 6.22
CA SER A 105 -24.63 -4.17 5.49
C SER A 105 -25.86 -4.46 6.36
N GLU A 106 -25.69 -4.99 7.58
CA GLU A 106 -26.78 -5.19 8.54
C GLU A 106 -27.48 -3.88 8.92
N PHE A 107 -26.79 -2.75 8.76
CA PHE A 107 -27.30 -1.42 9.06
C PHE A 107 -27.82 -0.69 7.81
N ALA A 108 -27.90 -1.35 6.66
CA ALA A 108 -28.40 -0.77 5.43
C ALA A 108 -29.80 -0.13 5.62
N GLY A 109 -30.03 0.99 4.92
CA GLY A 109 -31.26 1.77 5.06
C GLY A 109 -31.32 2.70 6.27
N ARG A 110 -30.22 2.82 7.03
CA ARG A 110 -30.07 3.77 8.16
C ARG A 110 -28.88 4.71 7.87
N PHE A 111 -28.84 5.82 8.60
CA PHE A 111 -27.64 6.65 8.64
C PHE A 111 -26.58 5.92 9.49
N ILE A 112 -25.38 5.74 8.93
CA ILE A 112 -24.27 5.04 9.58
C ILE A 112 -23.13 6.05 9.73
N LEU A 113 -22.63 6.21 10.96
CA LEU A 113 -21.39 6.92 11.26
C LEU A 113 -20.33 5.87 11.62
N LEU A 114 -19.27 5.80 10.84
CA LEU A 114 -18.12 4.93 11.15
C LEU A 114 -17.03 5.75 11.82
N ASP A 115 -16.61 5.32 13.00
CA ASP A 115 -15.50 5.90 13.73
C ASP A 115 -14.38 4.85 13.88
N PHE A 116 -13.21 5.18 13.33
CA PHE A 116 -12.03 4.30 13.36
C PHE A 116 -11.09 4.79 14.46
N TRP A 117 -10.98 4.01 15.51
CA TRP A 117 -10.09 4.35 16.63
C TRP A 117 -9.30 3.13 17.11
N SER A 118 -8.24 3.38 17.84
CA SER A 118 -7.48 2.36 18.56
C SER A 118 -7.01 2.93 19.92
N SER A 119 -6.62 2.07 20.83
CA SER A 119 -6.07 2.48 22.14
C SER A 119 -4.79 3.33 22.02
N GLY A 120 -4.15 3.34 20.84
CA GLY A 120 -3.00 4.18 20.54
C GLY A 120 -3.35 5.49 19.81
N CYS A 121 -4.60 5.74 19.48
CA CYS A 121 -5.02 7.02 18.93
C CYS A 121 -5.00 8.05 20.07
N GLY A 122 -4.05 9.01 20.01
CA GLY A 122 -4.04 10.14 20.90
C GLY A 122 -5.20 11.10 20.63
N PRO A 123 -5.47 12.04 21.57
CA PRO A 123 -6.46 13.09 21.36
C PRO A 123 -6.02 14.07 20.27
#